data_f25a8740bbb9f138944ffe9129b7d709
#
_entry.id   f25a8740bbb9f138944ffe9129b7d709
#
_cell.length_a   1.000
_cell.length_b   1.000
_cell.length_c   1.000
_cell.angle_alpha   90.00
_cell.angle_beta   90.00
_cell.angle_gamma   90.00
#
_symmetry.space_group_name_H-M   'P 1'
#
loop_
_entity.id
_entity.type
_entity.pdbx_description
1 polymer ?
#
loop_
_entity_poly.entity_id
_entity_poly.type
_entity_poly.pdbx_seq_one_letter_code
_entity_poly.pdbx_strand_id
1 'polypeptide(L)'
;NFIHGAEKTKKQYYLKAEIEKANKDIKVAQVRMLELQVQKDSLLGQTCEKYAISRLSDHYILESLYHDEKLVDHVYGQEDVDDMSREEMREVVATYNRIYSVFDDENIQKVILQDFYQPYLPFCENVNNMFSKPLFELSVNQVKLVIYSRMFKNVFENYPNIPDRIKTDPSKIIDYVNAQEKAKDTLKNMDKEGASTIVGAKKEDYEYLGIQQTDANSLTSMLKEKGGKMDMKDLMKAVKG
;
A
#
# COMPACT_ATOMS: atom_id res chain seq x y z
N ASN A 1 -1.34 18.98 -6.52
CA ASN A 1 -1.89 18.64 -7.85
C ASN A 1 -1.04 17.67 -8.67
N PHE A 2 0.32 17.81 -8.70
CA PHE A 2 1.19 16.90 -9.47
C PHE A 2 1.13 15.45 -8.98
N ILE A 3 1.27 15.21 -7.66
CA ILE A 3 1.26 13.86 -7.07
C ILE A 3 -0.06 13.17 -7.38
N HIS A 4 -1.19 13.84 -7.16
CA HIS A 4 -2.52 13.28 -7.44
C HIS A 4 -2.70 12.98 -8.94
N GLY A 5 -2.20 13.85 -9.83
CA GLY A 5 -2.18 13.61 -11.28
C GLY A 5 -1.33 12.39 -11.64
N ALA A 6 -0.14 12.27 -11.06
CA ALA A 6 0.77 11.15 -11.28
C ALA A 6 0.20 9.81 -10.77
N GLU A 7 -0.48 9.81 -9.62
CA GLU A 7 -1.20 8.64 -9.10
C GLU A 7 -2.34 8.20 -10.01
N LYS A 8 -3.10 9.17 -10.54
CA LYS A 8 -4.17 8.88 -11.51
C LYS A 8 -3.60 8.29 -12.81
N THR A 9 -2.51 8.87 -13.33
CA THR A 9 -1.86 8.39 -14.54
C THR A 9 -1.20 7.02 -14.33
N LYS A 10 -0.59 6.78 -13.14
CA LYS A 10 -0.05 5.46 -12.76
C LYS A 10 -1.10 4.35 -12.91
N LYS A 11 -2.36 4.63 -12.59
CA LYS A 11 -3.47 3.66 -12.75
C LYS A 11 -3.74 3.29 -14.22
N GLN A 12 -3.23 4.05 -15.19
CA GLN A 12 -3.39 3.80 -16.63
C GLN A 12 -2.21 3.04 -17.24
N TYR A 13 -1.10 2.90 -16.51
CA TYR A 13 0.07 2.17 -17.00
C TYR A 13 -0.11 0.64 -16.87
N TYR A 14 0.34 -0.08 -17.87
CA TYR A 14 0.29 -1.55 -17.95
C TYR A 14 1.68 -2.19 -17.81
N LEU A 15 2.74 -1.47 -18.23
CA LEU A 15 4.09 -1.98 -18.17
C LEU A 15 4.69 -1.75 -16.77
N LYS A 16 5.31 -2.79 -16.23
CA LYS A 16 5.97 -2.74 -14.91
C LYS A 16 7.00 -1.61 -14.83
N ALA A 17 7.81 -1.42 -15.87
CA ALA A 17 8.80 -0.34 -15.92
C ALA A 17 8.19 1.07 -15.84
N GLU A 18 7.01 1.29 -16.44
CA GLU A 18 6.29 2.57 -16.35
C GLU A 18 5.75 2.81 -14.95
N ILE A 19 5.22 1.76 -14.31
CA ILE A 19 4.72 1.80 -12.92
C ILE A 19 5.87 2.11 -11.96
N GLU A 20 7.02 1.45 -12.12
CA GLU A 20 8.22 1.70 -11.30
C GLU A 20 8.74 3.12 -11.49
N LYS A 21 8.77 3.63 -12.73
CA LYS A 21 9.14 5.01 -13.02
C LYS A 21 8.17 6.00 -12.34
N ALA A 22 6.86 5.80 -12.50
CA ALA A 22 5.85 6.65 -11.88
C ALA A 22 5.96 6.65 -10.34
N ASN A 23 6.21 5.50 -9.72
CA ASN A 23 6.46 5.40 -8.27
C ASN A 23 7.69 6.20 -7.84
N LYS A 24 8.77 6.13 -8.62
CA LYS A 24 9.98 6.91 -8.36
C LYS A 24 9.72 8.42 -8.45
N ASP A 25 9.00 8.85 -9.48
CA ASP A 25 8.67 10.26 -9.70
C ASP A 25 7.75 10.81 -8.59
N ILE A 26 6.76 10.02 -8.16
CA ILE A 26 5.89 10.34 -7.01
C ILE A 26 6.74 10.50 -5.74
N LYS A 27 7.64 9.57 -5.47
CA LYS A 27 8.51 9.62 -4.28
C LYS A 27 9.42 10.84 -4.28
N VAL A 28 10.01 11.19 -5.43
CA VAL A 28 10.83 12.40 -5.57
C VAL A 28 10.00 13.66 -5.32
N ALA A 29 8.77 13.72 -5.85
CA ALA A 29 7.87 14.85 -5.63
C ALA A 29 7.43 14.98 -4.16
N GLN A 30 7.20 13.85 -3.46
CA GLN A 30 6.89 13.85 -2.02
C GLN A 30 8.05 14.40 -1.19
N VAL A 31 9.28 13.96 -1.47
CA VAL A 31 10.48 14.49 -0.81
C VAL A 31 10.60 16.00 -1.05
N ARG A 32 10.42 16.44 -2.29
CA ARG A 32 10.49 17.87 -2.62
C ARG A 32 9.41 18.70 -1.92
N MET A 33 8.21 18.15 -1.80
CA MET A 33 7.11 18.79 -1.07
C MET A 33 7.46 18.95 0.41
N LEU A 34 8.07 17.92 1.03
CA LEU A 34 8.52 17.98 2.42
C LEU A 34 9.62 19.06 2.62
N GLU A 35 10.62 19.11 1.73
CA GLU A 35 11.65 20.14 1.76
C GLU A 35 11.07 21.57 1.70
N LEU A 36 10.12 21.79 0.78
CA LEU A 36 9.43 23.08 0.65
C LEU A 36 8.59 23.43 1.89
N GLN A 37 7.97 22.41 2.50
CA GLN A 37 7.24 22.62 3.76
C GLN A 37 8.17 23.03 4.89
N VAL A 38 9.34 22.38 5.02
CA VAL A 38 10.36 22.74 6.01
C VAL A 38 10.87 24.16 5.78
N GLN A 39 11.15 24.54 4.51
CA GLN A 39 11.55 25.90 4.17
C GLN A 39 10.47 26.94 4.53
N LYS A 40 9.21 26.65 4.18
CA LYS A 40 8.08 27.49 4.56
C LYS A 40 7.99 27.69 6.08
N ASP A 41 8.11 26.59 6.82
CA ASP A 41 8.00 26.63 8.29
C ASP A 41 9.18 27.37 8.92
N SER A 42 10.37 27.27 8.33
CA SER A 42 11.54 28.05 8.73
C SER A 42 11.36 29.56 8.51
N LEU A 43 10.71 29.95 7.40
CA LEU A 43 10.46 31.36 7.08
C LEU A 43 9.34 31.98 7.90
N LEU A 44 8.25 31.23 8.11
CA LEU A 44 7.07 31.75 8.83
C LEU A 44 7.25 31.70 10.36
N GLY A 45 8.17 30.87 10.84
CA GLY A 45 8.32 30.61 12.26
C GLY A 45 7.11 29.89 12.88
N GLN A 46 7.02 29.94 14.17
CA GLN A 46 5.93 29.33 14.94
C GLN A 46 4.77 30.32 15.08
N THR A 47 3.61 29.98 14.48
CA THR A 47 2.38 30.77 14.68
C THR A 47 1.68 30.36 15.98
N CYS A 48 0.79 31.24 16.49
CA CYS A 48 -0.01 30.93 17.70
C CYS A 48 -0.83 29.66 17.51
N GLU A 49 -1.41 29.44 16.34
CA GLU A 49 -2.20 28.26 16.02
C GLU A 49 -1.33 26.99 16.03
N LYS A 50 -0.14 27.02 15.42
CA LYS A 50 0.79 25.88 15.47
C LYS A 50 1.24 25.56 16.88
N TYR A 51 1.53 26.60 17.69
CA TYR A 51 1.86 26.42 19.09
C TYR A 51 0.71 25.78 19.87
N ALA A 52 -0.51 26.29 19.71
CA ALA A 52 -1.69 25.75 20.36
C ALA A 52 -1.96 24.29 19.97
N ILE A 53 -1.85 23.95 18.67
CA ILE A 53 -2.01 22.58 18.18
C ILE A 53 -0.93 21.67 18.78
N SER A 54 0.33 22.12 18.85
CA SER A 54 1.40 21.34 19.45
C SER A 54 1.10 21.06 20.94
N ARG A 55 0.75 22.09 21.72
CA ARG A 55 0.41 21.92 23.14
C ARG A 55 -0.80 21.02 23.36
N LEU A 56 -1.81 21.12 22.51
CA LEU A 56 -2.96 20.25 22.56
C LEU A 56 -2.58 18.78 22.25
N SER A 57 -1.70 18.56 21.28
CA SER A 57 -1.18 17.23 20.96
C SER A 57 -0.36 16.64 22.12
N ASP A 58 0.51 17.45 22.73
CA ASP A 58 1.29 17.06 23.90
C ASP A 58 0.37 16.65 25.05
N HIS A 59 -0.66 17.45 25.33
CA HIS A 59 -1.65 17.16 26.38
C HIS A 59 -2.38 15.83 26.10
N TYR A 60 -2.87 15.59 24.88
CA TYR A 60 -3.53 14.32 24.55
C TYR A 60 -2.60 13.11 24.68
N ILE A 61 -1.31 13.27 24.36
CA ILE A 61 -0.34 12.19 24.54
C ILE A 61 -0.20 11.87 26.03
N LEU A 62 -0.01 12.86 26.89
CA LEU A 62 0.14 12.67 28.34
C LEU A 62 -1.11 12.04 28.96
N GLU A 63 -2.31 12.51 28.61
CA GLU A 63 -3.59 11.98 29.06
C GLU A 63 -3.85 10.53 28.58
N SER A 64 -3.17 10.09 27.53
CA SER A 64 -3.30 8.72 27.01
C SER A 64 -2.39 7.70 27.70
N LEU A 65 -1.52 8.13 28.62
CA LEU A 65 -0.54 7.27 29.29
C LEU A 65 -1.04 6.85 30.69
N TYR A 66 -1.14 5.54 30.88
CA TYR A 66 -1.63 4.91 32.09
C TYR A 66 -0.66 3.88 32.62
N HIS A 67 -0.58 3.69 33.93
CA HIS A 67 0.18 2.63 34.60
C HIS A 67 -0.53 1.28 34.54
N ASP A 68 -1.85 1.28 34.36
CA ASP A 68 -2.69 0.09 34.43
C ASP A 68 -3.52 -0.17 33.17
N GLU A 69 -3.89 -1.42 32.95
CA GLU A 69 -4.74 -1.84 31.82
C GLU A 69 -6.19 -1.33 31.92
N LYS A 70 -6.63 -0.91 33.12
CA LYS A 70 -7.99 -0.43 33.34
C LYS A 70 -8.13 1.05 33.00
N LEU A 71 -7.05 1.73 32.65
CA LEU A 71 -7.01 3.14 32.27
C LEU A 71 -7.56 4.05 33.41
N VAL A 72 -7.14 3.79 34.67
CA VAL A 72 -7.57 4.53 35.84
C VAL A 72 -6.42 5.37 36.41
N ASP A 73 -5.20 4.81 36.42
CA ASP A 73 -4.01 5.43 37.01
C ASP A 73 -3.16 6.09 35.93
N HIS A 74 -3.28 7.42 35.80
CA HIS A 74 -2.50 8.21 34.83
C HIS A 74 -1.03 8.24 35.24
N VAL A 75 -0.14 8.16 34.24
CA VAL A 75 1.33 8.26 34.43
C VAL A 75 1.72 9.66 34.87
N TYR A 76 1.04 10.69 34.38
CA TYR A 76 1.30 12.10 34.64
C TYR A 76 0.05 12.76 35.19
N GLY A 77 0.17 13.45 36.35
CA GLY A 77 -0.84 14.35 36.89
C GLY A 77 -0.77 15.75 36.26
N GLN A 78 -1.77 16.56 36.49
CA GLN A 78 -1.81 17.93 35.94
C GLN A 78 -0.61 18.77 36.42
N GLU A 79 -0.18 18.60 37.65
CA GLU A 79 0.98 19.31 38.22
C GLU A 79 2.28 18.87 37.52
N ASP A 80 2.45 17.57 37.26
CA ASP A 80 3.62 17.03 36.57
C ASP A 80 3.73 17.61 35.17
N VAL A 81 2.60 17.77 34.48
CA VAL A 81 2.54 18.33 33.10
C VAL A 81 2.96 19.80 33.07
N ASP A 82 2.54 20.57 34.08
CA ASP A 82 2.83 22.01 34.16
C ASP A 82 4.31 22.27 34.51
N ASP A 83 4.93 21.37 35.27
CA ASP A 83 6.34 21.47 35.71
C ASP A 83 7.30 20.80 34.68
N MET A 84 6.79 20.01 33.70
CA MET A 84 7.59 19.28 32.76
C MET A 84 8.41 20.19 31.83
N SER A 85 9.72 19.94 31.75
CA SER A 85 10.61 20.65 30.82
C SER A 85 10.32 20.27 29.37
N ARG A 86 10.77 21.11 28.43
CA ARG A 86 10.62 20.82 26.99
C ARG A 86 11.37 19.56 26.57
N GLU A 87 12.49 19.28 27.20
CA GLU A 87 13.31 18.09 26.92
C GLU A 87 12.57 16.82 27.33
N GLU A 88 12.04 16.79 28.55
CA GLU A 88 11.23 15.66 29.08
C GLU A 88 9.99 15.43 28.21
N MET A 89 9.25 16.50 27.87
CA MET A 89 8.10 16.40 26.97
C MET A 89 8.50 15.78 25.61
N ARG A 90 9.63 16.21 25.05
CA ARG A 90 10.10 15.66 23.77
C ARG A 90 10.44 14.18 23.86
N GLU A 91 11.03 13.71 24.96
CA GLU A 91 11.33 12.29 25.17
C GLU A 91 10.05 11.45 25.30
N VAL A 92 9.05 11.96 26.03
CA VAL A 92 7.75 11.29 26.17
C VAL A 92 7.06 11.18 24.80
N VAL A 93 6.97 12.29 24.07
CA VAL A 93 6.37 12.32 22.72
C VAL A 93 7.11 11.40 21.75
N ALA A 94 8.45 11.39 21.79
CA ALA A 94 9.25 10.50 20.95
C ALA A 94 9.00 9.02 21.30
N THR A 95 8.90 8.70 22.58
CA THR A 95 8.61 7.34 23.05
C THR A 95 7.20 6.91 22.65
N TYR A 96 6.20 7.76 22.84
CA TYR A 96 4.83 7.53 22.40
C TYR A 96 4.78 7.25 20.89
N ASN A 97 5.37 8.13 20.08
CA ASN A 97 5.38 7.99 18.62
C ASN A 97 6.08 6.71 18.18
N ARG A 98 7.16 6.31 18.84
CA ARG A 98 7.86 5.05 18.56
C ARG A 98 6.97 3.84 18.84
N ILE A 99 6.25 3.82 19.96
CA ILE A 99 5.32 2.75 20.31
C ILE A 99 4.13 2.76 19.35
N TYR A 100 3.56 3.93 19.10
CA TYR A 100 2.40 4.07 18.21
C TYR A 100 2.70 3.64 16.77
N SER A 101 3.90 3.92 16.27
CA SER A 101 4.32 3.52 14.92
C SER A 101 4.38 2.00 14.71
N VAL A 102 4.51 1.21 15.79
CA VAL A 102 4.42 -0.25 15.71
C VAL A 102 3.03 -0.71 15.25
N PHE A 103 1.99 0.08 15.55
CA PHE A 103 0.60 -0.20 15.22
C PHE A 103 0.11 0.59 14.00
N ASP A 104 1.01 1.08 13.15
CA ASP A 104 0.62 1.69 11.89
C ASP A 104 -0.01 0.65 10.93
N ASP A 105 -0.73 1.15 9.94
CA ASP A 105 -1.48 0.32 9.02
C ASP A 105 -0.59 -0.66 8.25
N GLU A 106 0.61 -0.22 7.87
CA GLU A 106 1.57 -1.06 7.13
C GLU A 106 2.11 -2.21 8.00
N ASN A 107 2.44 -1.93 9.26
CA ASN A 107 2.92 -2.96 10.18
C ASN A 107 1.83 -3.96 10.54
N ILE A 108 0.59 -3.51 10.79
CA ILE A 108 -0.56 -4.40 11.00
C ILE A 108 -0.75 -5.32 9.78
N GLN A 109 -0.69 -4.78 8.56
CA GLN A 109 -0.78 -5.57 7.34
C GLN A 109 0.37 -6.57 7.21
N LYS A 110 1.61 -6.15 7.53
CA LYS A 110 2.77 -7.06 7.53
C LYS A 110 2.60 -8.21 8.52
N VAL A 111 2.06 -7.95 9.72
CA VAL A 111 1.79 -9.00 10.72
C VAL A 111 0.81 -10.04 10.18
N ILE A 112 -0.27 -9.60 9.51
CA ILE A 112 -1.27 -10.49 8.92
C ILE A 112 -0.67 -11.40 7.84
N LEU A 113 0.34 -10.92 7.12
CA LEU A 113 0.99 -11.66 6.04
C LEU A 113 2.08 -12.61 6.53
N GLN A 114 2.39 -12.66 7.83
CA GLN A 114 3.35 -13.63 8.38
C GLN A 114 2.74 -15.03 8.48
N ASP A 115 3.58 -16.04 8.32
CA ASP A 115 3.18 -17.46 8.34
C ASP A 115 2.43 -17.86 9.61
N PHE A 116 2.84 -17.35 10.77
CA PHE A 116 2.18 -17.63 12.05
C PHE A 116 0.75 -17.15 12.11
N TYR A 117 0.39 -16.13 11.32
CA TYR A 117 -0.94 -15.53 11.31
C TYR A 117 -1.90 -16.21 10.34
N GLN A 118 -1.39 -16.94 9.35
CA GLN A 118 -2.20 -17.60 8.32
C GLN A 118 -3.32 -18.52 8.89
N PRO A 119 -3.09 -19.31 9.96
CA PRO A 119 -4.14 -20.13 10.57
C PRO A 119 -5.29 -19.30 11.18
N TYR A 120 -5.06 -18.03 11.48
CA TYR A 120 -6.08 -17.15 12.08
C TYR A 120 -6.95 -16.43 11.06
N LEU A 121 -6.53 -16.36 9.80
CA LEU A 121 -7.28 -15.67 8.75
C LEU A 121 -8.76 -16.15 8.64
N PRO A 122 -9.11 -17.44 8.73
CA PRO A 122 -10.49 -17.87 8.66
C PRO A 122 -11.38 -17.30 9.76
N PHE A 123 -10.82 -16.97 10.93
CA PHE A 123 -11.58 -16.44 12.07
C PHE A 123 -11.98 -14.97 11.91
N CYS A 124 -11.42 -14.24 10.95
CA CYS A 124 -11.74 -12.83 10.73
C CYS A 124 -13.20 -12.57 10.29
N GLU A 125 -13.91 -13.59 9.82
CA GLU A 125 -15.32 -13.48 9.44
C GLU A 125 -16.22 -13.25 10.66
N ASN A 126 -15.87 -13.85 11.79
CA ASN A 126 -16.59 -13.67 13.04
C ASN A 126 -15.67 -13.11 14.12
N VAL A 127 -15.87 -11.85 14.45
CA VAL A 127 -15.08 -11.10 15.43
C VAL A 127 -15.08 -11.77 16.81
N ASN A 128 -16.22 -12.34 17.23
CA ASN A 128 -16.31 -13.06 18.51
C ASN A 128 -15.41 -14.32 18.52
N ASN A 129 -15.27 -15.01 17.39
CA ASN A 129 -14.37 -16.15 17.31
C ASN A 129 -12.90 -15.75 17.33
N MET A 130 -12.59 -14.54 16.82
CA MET A 130 -11.21 -14.04 16.73
C MET A 130 -10.73 -13.44 18.07
N PHE A 131 -11.58 -12.70 18.77
CA PHE A 131 -11.19 -11.93 19.97
C PHE A 131 -11.97 -12.30 21.23
N SER A 132 -12.98 -13.16 21.14
CA SER A 132 -13.91 -13.46 22.25
C SER A 132 -14.59 -12.23 22.84
N LYS A 133 -14.72 -11.16 22.03
CA LYS A 133 -15.30 -9.87 22.38
C LYS A 133 -16.27 -9.40 21.30
N PRO A 134 -17.35 -8.70 21.64
CA PRO A 134 -18.21 -8.04 20.66
C PRO A 134 -17.47 -6.87 20.00
N LEU A 135 -17.93 -6.48 18.80
CA LEU A 135 -17.27 -5.47 17.97
C LEU A 135 -17.07 -4.12 18.69
N PHE A 136 -18.03 -3.72 19.52
CA PHE A 136 -17.98 -2.43 20.22
C PHE A 136 -16.96 -2.37 21.39
N GLU A 137 -16.44 -3.53 21.81
CA GLU A 137 -15.39 -3.64 22.82
C GLU A 137 -13.98 -3.76 22.22
N LEU A 138 -13.88 -3.79 20.90
CA LEU A 138 -12.59 -3.89 20.24
C LEU A 138 -11.87 -2.54 20.22
N SER A 139 -10.57 -2.57 20.44
CA SER A 139 -9.72 -1.41 20.19
C SER A 139 -9.64 -1.12 18.68
N VAL A 140 -9.29 0.13 18.32
CA VAL A 140 -9.12 0.55 16.93
C VAL A 140 -8.14 -0.37 16.18
N ASN A 141 -7.05 -0.78 16.83
CA ASN A 141 -6.05 -1.67 16.22
C ASN A 141 -6.60 -3.09 15.99
N GLN A 142 -7.44 -3.60 16.91
CA GLN A 142 -8.13 -4.88 16.69
C GLN A 142 -9.12 -4.79 15.53
N VAL A 143 -9.86 -3.68 15.40
CA VAL A 143 -10.75 -3.44 14.26
C VAL A 143 -9.95 -3.38 12.95
N LYS A 144 -8.83 -2.66 12.91
CA LYS A 144 -7.93 -2.64 11.74
C LYS A 144 -7.43 -4.04 11.39
N LEU A 145 -7.03 -4.83 12.38
CA LEU A 145 -6.58 -6.20 12.18
C LEU A 145 -7.66 -7.07 11.52
N VAL A 146 -8.92 -6.96 11.96
CA VAL A 146 -10.06 -7.66 11.33
C VAL A 146 -10.26 -7.21 9.89
N ILE A 147 -10.27 -5.90 9.64
CA ILE A 147 -10.50 -5.34 8.31
C ILE A 147 -9.43 -5.81 7.32
N TYR A 148 -8.16 -5.69 7.69
CA TYR A 148 -7.06 -6.11 6.82
C TYR A 148 -6.98 -7.63 6.68
N SER A 149 -7.33 -8.40 7.72
CA SER A 149 -7.43 -9.87 7.61
C SER A 149 -8.47 -10.28 6.59
N ARG A 150 -9.66 -9.67 6.60
CA ARG A 150 -10.72 -9.92 5.61
C ARG A 150 -10.26 -9.52 4.20
N MET A 151 -9.60 -8.38 4.09
CA MET A 151 -9.06 -7.92 2.81
C MET A 151 -8.06 -8.93 2.22
N PHE A 152 -7.05 -9.36 2.99
CA PHE A 152 -6.05 -10.30 2.50
C PHE A 152 -6.61 -11.69 2.29
N LYS A 153 -7.52 -12.18 3.16
CA LYS A 153 -8.24 -13.45 2.94
C LYS A 153 -8.94 -13.44 1.58
N ASN A 154 -9.72 -12.39 1.31
CA ASN A 154 -10.41 -12.23 0.03
C ASN A 154 -9.44 -12.16 -1.17
N VAL A 155 -8.30 -11.48 -1.00
CA VAL A 155 -7.25 -11.44 -2.01
C VAL A 155 -6.69 -12.84 -2.29
N PHE A 156 -6.34 -13.62 -1.27
CA PHE A 156 -5.78 -14.96 -1.45
C PHE A 156 -6.80 -15.96 -2.04
N GLU A 157 -8.07 -15.82 -1.71
CA GLU A 157 -9.14 -16.64 -2.28
C GLU A 157 -9.39 -16.33 -3.77
N ASN A 158 -9.36 -15.04 -4.15
CA ASN A 158 -9.61 -14.62 -5.53
C ASN A 158 -8.36 -14.69 -6.44
N TYR A 159 -7.16 -14.68 -5.85
CA TYR A 159 -5.87 -14.69 -6.56
C TYR A 159 -4.93 -15.78 -5.99
N PRO A 160 -5.23 -17.08 -6.20
CA PRO A 160 -4.45 -18.18 -5.60
C PRO A 160 -3.00 -18.23 -6.11
N ASN A 161 -2.69 -17.63 -7.25
CA ASN A 161 -1.39 -17.69 -7.92
C ASN A 161 -0.48 -16.49 -7.58
N ILE A 162 -0.67 -15.85 -6.44
CA ILE A 162 0.24 -14.78 -6.00
C ILE A 162 1.64 -15.36 -5.78
N PRO A 163 2.70 -14.80 -6.41
CA PRO A 163 4.07 -15.27 -6.24
C PRO A 163 4.54 -15.15 -4.80
N ASP A 164 5.22 -16.18 -4.26
CA ASP A 164 5.67 -16.22 -2.86
C ASP A 164 6.57 -15.03 -2.50
N ARG A 165 7.38 -14.55 -3.44
CA ARG A 165 8.28 -13.39 -3.26
C ARG A 165 7.58 -12.08 -2.90
N ILE A 166 6.26 -11.96 -3.13
CA ILE A 166 5.49 -10.74 -2.84
C ILE A 166 4.45 -10.95 -1.73
N LYS A 167 4.20 -12.18 -1.29
CA LYS A 167 3.18 -12.53 -0.29
C LYS A 167 3.38 -11.85 1.06
N THR A 168 4.60 -11.45 1.40
CA THR A 168 4.95 -10.79 2.67
C THR A 168 4.95 -9.27 2.60
N ASP A 169 4.69 -8.69 1.41
CA ASP A 169 4.75 -7.25 1.16
C ASP A 169 3.36 -6.73 0.76
N PRO A 170 2.66 -6.00 1.66
CA PRO A 170 1.29 -5.53 1.41
C PRO A 170 1.16 -4.70 0.13
N SER A 171 2.12 -3.79 -0.10
CA SER A 171 2.08 -2.90 -1.26
C SER A 171 2.23 -3.68 -2.57
N LYS A 172 3.10 -4.67 -2.61
CA LYS A 172 3.30 -5.50 -3.79
C LYS A 172 2.11 -6.41 -4.08
N ILE A 173 1.43 -6.91 -3.03
CA ILE A 173 0.19 -7.68 -3.21
C ILE A 173 -0.88 -6.79 -3.85
N ILE A 174 -1.08 -5.58 -3.34
CA ILE A 174 -2.06 -4.62 -3.85
C ILE A 174 -1.73 -4.24 -5.31
N ASP A 175 -0.47 -3.95 -5.61
CA ASP A 175 -0.03 -3.65 -6.97
C ASP A 175 -0.28 -4.84 -7.93
N TYR A 176 -0.03 -6.07 -7.48
CA TYR A 176 -0.30 -7.30 -8.23
C TYR A 176 -1.80 -7.47 -8.50
N VAL A 177 -2.66 -7.32 -7.50
CA VAL A 177 -4.12 -7.42 -7.65
C VAL A 177 -4.63 -6.37 -8.64
N ASN A 178 -4.21 -5.11 -8.47
CA ASN A 178 -4.57 -4.03 -9.39
C ASN A 178 -4.13 -4.31 -10.84
N ALA A 179 -2.96 -4.92 -11.03
CA ALA A 179 -2.48 -5.30 -12.35
C ALA A 179 -3.34 -6.43 -12.96
N GLN A 180 -3.71 -7.44 -12.16
CA GLN A 180 -4.58 -8.54 -12.58
C GLN A 180 -5.99 -8.05 -12.96
N GLU A 181 -6.57 -7.14 -12.17
CA GLU A 181 -7.88 -6.55 -12.48
C GLU A 181 -7.85 -5.78 -13.79
N LYS A 182 -6.81 -4.95 -13.99
CA LYS A 182 -6.63 -4.24 -15.25
C LYS A 182 -6.46 -5.19 -16.43
N ALA A 183 -5.69 -6.26 -16.27
CA ALA A 183 -5.53 -7.27 -17.32
C ALA A 183 -6.87 -7.92 -17.67
N LYS A 184 -7.70 -8.28 -16.67
CA LYS A 184 -9.05 -8.83 -16.90
C LYS A 184 -9.96 -7.84 -17.63
N ASP A 185 -9.92 -6.55 -17.25
CA ASP A 185 -10.74 -5.53 -17.88
C ASP A 185 -10.26 -5.25 -19.32
N THR A 186 -8.95 -5.25 -19.55
CA THR A 186 -8.38 -5.12 -20.88
C THR A 186 -8.81 -6.29 -21.78
N LEU A 187 -8.70 -7.53 -21.29
CA LEU A 187 -9.15 -8.71 -22.03
C LEU A 187 -10.65 -8.65 -22.37
N LYS A 188 -11.51 -8.26 -21.40
CA LYS A 188 -12.95 -8.07 -21.66
C LYS A 188 -13.26 -7.00 -22.72
N ASN A 189 -12.44 -5.94 -22.76
CA ASN A 189 -12.61 -4.88 -23.76
C ASN A 189 -12.05 -5.30 -25.12
N MET A 190 -10.97 -6.10 -25.15
CA MET A 190 -10.41 -6.69 -26.37
C MET A 190 -11.40 -7.62 -27.07
N ASP A 191 -12.15 -8.43 -26.33
CA ASP A 191 -13.21 -9.28 -26.87
C ASP A 191 -14.36 -8.47 -27.52
N LYS A 192 -14.52 -7.20 -27.12
CA LYS A 192 -15.57 -6.30 -27.66
C LYS A 192 -15.10 -5.47 -28.86
N GLU A 193 -13.83 -5.10 -28.93
CA GLU A 193 -13.30 -4.12 -29.90
C GLU A 193 -12.28 -4.70 -30.90
N GLY A 194 -11.94 -5.99 -30.80
CA GLY A 194 -10.86 -6.60 -31.58
C GLY A 194 -9.47 -6.33 -30.96
N ALA A 195 -8.54 -7.26 -31.21
CA ALA A 195 -7.26 -7.37 -30.55
C ALA A 195 -6.43 -6.07 -30.54
N SER A 196 -6.21 -5.50 -29.38
CA SER A 196 -5.18 -4.47 -29.16
C SER A 196 -3.88 -5.15 -28.72
N THR A 197 -2.78 -4.87 -29.40
CA THR A 197 -1.46 -5.42 -29.08
C THR A 197 -0.75 -4.48 -28.10
N ILE A 198 -0.29 -4.98 -26.97
CA ILE A 198 0.59 -4.22 -26.08
C ILE A 198 1.98 -4.18 -26.69
N VAL A 199 2.33 -3.07 -27.33
CA VAL A 199 3.63 -2.88 -27.96
C VAL A 199 4.68 -2.60 -26.89
N GLY A 200 5.80 -3.35 -26.90
CA GLY A 200 6.93 -3.14 -25.99
C GLY A 200 6.89 -3.93 -24.67
N ALA A 201 5.88 -4.79 -24.47
CA ALA A 201 5.82 -5.65 -23.30
C ALA A 201 6.94 -6.69 -23.30
N LYS A 202 7.61 -6.86 -22.15
CA LYS A 202 8.63 -7.89 -21.92
C LYS A 202 7.99 -9.12 -21.27
N LYS A 203 8.71 -10.25 -21.26
CA LYS A 203 8.25 -11.49 -20.61
C LYS A 203 7.85 -11.27 -19.14
N GLU A 204 8.59 -10.43 -18.44
CA GLU A 204 8.33 -10.06 -17.05
C GLU A 204 7.02 -9.29 -16.86
N ASP A 205 6.59 -8.51 -17.85
CA ASP A 205 5.33 -7.78 -17.85
C ASP A 205 4.15 -8.75 -17.98
N TYR A 206 4.27 -9.80 -18.80
CA TYR A 206 3.24 -10.85 -18.94
C TYR A 206 3.11 -11.68 -17.65
N GLU A 207 4.24 -12.05 -17.02
CA GLU A 207 4.24 -12.74 -15.74
C GLU A 207 3.58 -11.87 -14.64
N TYR A 208 3.88 -10.56 -14.63
CA TYR A 208 3.30 -9.60 -13.71
C TYR A 208 1.78 -9.44 -13.89
N LEU A 209 1.31 -9.48 -15.14
CA LEU A 209 -0.11 -9.42 -15.50
C LEU A 209 -0.83 -10.77 -15.36
N GLY A 210 -0.10 -11.86 -15.06
CA GLY A 210 -0.66 -13.21 -14.94
C GLY A 210 -1.14 -13.78 -16.26
N ILE A 211 -0.69 -13.24 -17.39
CA ILE A 211 -1.00 -13.72 -18.73
C ILE A 211 -0.02 -14.85 -19.07
N GLN A 212 -0.54 -16.08 -19.24
CA GLN A 212 0.29 -17.18 -19.74
C GLN A 212 0.66 -16.91 -21.20
N GLN A 213 1.94 -16.71 -21.45
CA GLN A 213 2.46 -16.59 -22.78
C GLN A 213 2.39 -17.96 -23.46
N THR A 214 1.46 -18.16 -24.37
CA THR A 214 1.54 -19.28 -25.30
C THR A 214 2.59 -18.90 -26.36
N ASP A 215 3.66 -19.68 -26.46
CA ASP A 215 4.79 -19.45 -27.39
C ASP A 215 4.35 -19.35 -28.86
N ALA A 216 3.14 -19.75 -29.19
CA ALA A 216 2.60 -19.81 -30.56
C ALA A 216 2.38 -18.44 -31.23
N ASN A 217 2.26 -17.33 -30.45
CA ASN A 217 1.84 -16.04 -31.01
C ASN A 217 2.74 -14.85 -30.66
N SER A 218 3.98 -15.08 -30.26
CA SER A 218 4.92 -13.99 -30.03
C SER A 218 5.44 -13.44 -31.35
N LEU A 219 5.11 -12.17 -31.65
CA LEU A 219 5.70 -11.47 -32.81
C LEU A 219 7.23 -11.54 -32.83
N THR A 220 7.87 -11.62 -31.67
CA THR A 220 9.32 -11.75 -31.53
C THR A 220 9.83 -13.14 -31.94
N SER A 221 9.07 -14.22 -31.64
CA SER A 221 9.42 -15.57 -32.09
C SER A 221 9.24 -15.71 -33.60
N MET A 222 8.15 -15.19 -34.13
CA MET A 222 7.90 -15.14 -35.60
C MET A 222 8.93 -14.29 -36.37
N LEU A 223 9.40 -13.19 -35.74
CA LEU A 223 10.47 -12.35 -36.30
C LEU A 223 11.83 -13.08 -36.33
N LYS A 224 12.12 -13.87 -35.26
CA LYS A 224 13.34 -14.70 -35.18
C LYS A 224 13.32 -15.85 -36.20
N GLU A 225 12.19 -16.53 -36.35
CA GLU A 225 12.03 -17.60 -37.35
C GLU A 225 12.19 -17.10 -38.79
N LYS A 226 11.80 -15.87 -39.07
CA LYS A 226 11.91 -15.24 -40.39
C LYS A 226 13.19 -14.40 -40.62
N GLY A 227 14.22 -14.59 -39.78
CA GLY A 227 15.52 -13.93 -39.96
C GLY A 227 15.53 -12.43 -39.72
N GLY A 228 14.62 -11.93 -38.87
CA GLY A 228 14.63 -10.53 -38.40
C GLY A 228 13.90 -9.54 -39.31
N LYS A 229 13.26 -9.99 -40.40
CA LYS A 229 12.45 -9.14 -41.29
C LYS A 229 11.07 -9.75 -41.49
N MET A 230 10.02 -8.97 -41.26
CA MET A 230 8.64 -9.38 -41.48
C MET A 230 7.94 -8.38 -42.39
N ASP A 231 7.26 -8.89 -43.44
CA ASP A 231 6.48 -8.05 -44.35
C ASP A 231 5.12 -7.68 -43.71
N MET A 232 4.55 -6.54 -44.13
CA MET A 232 3.27 -6.03 -43.62
C MET A 232 2.13 -7.06 -43.78
N LYS A 233 2.17 -7.91 -44.84
CA LYS A 233 1.20 -8.99 -45.05
C LYS A 233 1.31 -10.11 -43.99
N ASP A 234 2.52 -10.41 -43.55
CA ASP A 234 2.80 -11.42 -42.53
C ASP A 234 2.41 -10.91 -41.16
N LEU A 235 2.62 -9.62 -40.92
CA LEU A 235 2.18 -8.94 -39.67
C LEU A 235 0.64 -8.93 -39.56
N MET A 236 -0.06 -8.64 -40.65
CA MET A 236 -1.53 -8.69 -40.69
C MET A 236 -2.11 -10.11 -40.50
N LYS A 237 -1.40 -11.14 -40.96
CA LYS A 237 -1.80 -12.54 -40.72
C LYS A 237 -1.57 -12.96 -39.27
N ALA A 238 -0.47 -12.51 -38.65
CA ALA A 238 -0.16 -12.79 -37.25
C ALA A 238 -1.13 -12.12 -36.26
N VAL A 239 -1.73 -10.99 -36.65
CA VAL A 239 -2.70 -10.22 -35.81
C VAL A 239 -4.14 -10.74 -36.01
N LYS A 240 -4.44 -11.46 -37.11
CA LYS A 240 -5.80 -11.97 -37.39
C LYS A 240 -6.02 -13.44 -37.03
N GLY A 241 -5.00 -14.17 -36.63
CA GLY A 241 -5.07 -15.58 -36.20
C GLY A 241 -4.90 -15.66 -34.70
#